data_d2c5216190bcfc826c492ff18edc444f
#
_entry.id   d2c5216190bcfc826c492ff18edc444f
#
_cell.length_a   1.000
_cell.length_b   1.000
_cell.length_c   1.000
_cell.angle_alpha   90.00
_cell.angle_beta   90.00
_cell.angle_gamma   90.00
#
_symmetry.space_group_name_H-M   'P 1'
#
loop_
_entity.id
_entity.type
_entity.pdbx_description
1 polymer ?
#
loop_
_entity_poly.entity_id
_entity_poly.type
_entity_poly.pdbx_seq_one_letter_code
_entity_poly.pdbx_strand_id
1 'polypeptide(L)'
;MTFLFFVTSRLRFRVSDISISRFHDHAFRGPRHGERALDHSDAWVIKVVCTLCVRSSSIDSCLHYFSKVLNPPITYGVIKRLNDPKLALKLFEVTRVKLELNHSMNTYNFLVKSLCQVGLHDAAKLVFDWMRSDGHSPDGFMLGFLVSSCAQVGKFSISKELLTQAQGIGRSVNPYACNKLLDLLVKSNQVDEAVCFFRELSKSCFCPDTCTFNILIRGLCRLGEVNKGFEFFNDMGNFGCCPDVVTYNTLISGLCRTNEVDRGHGLLKEIQSKHGFSPDVVTYTSVISGYCKLGRMEEASNLLDEMVCSETKPNLITYNVLIDGFGKAGDMESAAAIYDEMLLQGCLPDVVTFSSLIDGYCRSGQVDQGLKLWHEMGNQSLCPNEYTFAILINALCKENRLHEAREFLSQLKWRNINPQPFMYNPVIDGFCKAGNVDEANLIVAEMKEKQCKPDKLTFTILIIGHCVKGRIAEAISIFHKMLSTGCTPDTITVNSLISCLVKAGMPNEANQIVLTLEKNLGLGLSSSRKTLAQMAIPVAV
;
A
#
# COMPACT_ATOMS: atom_id res chain seq x y z
N MET A 1 21.19 -41.03 39.20
CA MET A 1 20.67 -41.92 38.12
C MET A 1 19.44 -42.72 38.50
N THR A 2 19.28 -43.15 39.75
CA THR A 2 18.15 -43.99 40.21
C THR A 2 16.79 -43.31 40.29
N PHE A 3 16.72 -42.00 40.44
CA PHE A 3 15.46 -41.25 40.55
C PHE A 3 14.77 -40.97 39.19
N LEU A 4 15.54 -40.92 38.11
CA LEU A 4 15.03 -40.73 36.74
C LEU A 4 14.35 -41.99 36.16
N PHE A 5 14.74 -43.17 36.64
CA PHE A 5 14.16 -44.46 36.21
C PHE A 5 12.72 -44.67 36.72
N PHE A 6 12.36 -44.08 37.86
CA PHE A 6 11.02 -44.23 38.45
C PHE A 6 9.93 -43.40 37.75
N VAL A 7 10.28 -42.28 37.10
CA VAL A 7 9.35 -41.44 36.36
C VAL A 7 9.02 -42.02 35.00
N THR A 8 9.97 -42.75 34.37
CA THR A 8 9.76 -43.34 33.02
C THR A 8 8.96 -44.65 33.06
N SER A 9 8.90 -45.37 34.20
CA SER A 9 8.15 -46.63 34.31
C SER A 9 6.62 -46.47 34.39
N ARG A 10 6.12 -45.26 34.75
CA ARG A 10 4.66 -44.96 34.77
C ARG A 10 4.12 -44.32 33.50
N LEU A 11 4.98 -43.91 32.58
CA LEU A 11 4.60 -43.27 31.33
C LEU A 11 5.06 -44.12 30.14
N ARG A 12 4.30 -45.20 29.80
CA ARG A 12 4.45 -45.91 28.53
C ARG A 12 3.88 -45.06 27.40
N PHE A 13 4.74 -44.25 26.77
CA PHE A 13 4.38 -43.56 25.51
C PHE A 13 5.39 -43.91 24.39
N ARG A 14 4.83 -44.32 23.23
CA ARG A 14 5.60 -44.55 21.99
C ARG A 14 6.15 -43.23 21.46
N VAL A 15 7.46 -43.18 21.20
CA VAL A 15 8.23 -42.01 20.76
C VAL A 15 8.19 -41.82 19.22
N SER A 16 7.23 -42.43 18.51
CA SER A 16 7.28 -42.52 17.04
C SER A 16 6.63 -41.40 16.24
N ASP A 17 5.92 -40.42 16.86
CA ASP A 17 5.12 -39.46 16.10
C ASP A 17 5.46 -38.00 16.41
N ILE A 18 6.69 -37.59 16.19
CA ILE A 18 7.05 -36.17 16.16
C ILE A 18 7.74 -35.88 14.84
N SER A 19 6.97 -35.31 13.90
CA SER A 19 7.50 -34.74 12.67
C SER A 19 8.32 -33.48 12.99
N ILE A 20 9.62 -33.56 12.74
CA ILE A 20 10.55 -32.42 12.88
C ILE A 20 10.51 -31.65 11.57
N SER A 21 9.89 -30.47 11.56
CA SER A 21 10.08 -29.52 10.48
C SER A 21 11.46 -28.87 10.63
N ARG A 22 12.31 -29.10 9.61
CA ARG A 22 13.63 -28.47 9.49
C ARG A 22 13.46 -26.97 9.17
N PHE A 23 13.89 -26.10 10.06
CA PHE A 23 14.21 -24.72 9.70
C PHE A 23 15.70 -24.61 9.42
N HIS A 24 16.02 -24.09 8.23
CA HIS A 24 17.39 -23.85 7.79
C HIS A 24 18.07 -22.78 8.65
N ASP A 25 19.18 -23.15 9.26
CA ASP A 25 20.14 -22.25 9.89
C ASP A 25 20.88 -21.45 8.80
N HIS A 26 20.71 -20.13 8.78
CA HIS A 26 21.67 -19.23 8.14
C HIS A 26 22.31 -18.33 9.20
N ALA A 27 23.59 -18.64 9.43
CA ALA A 27 24.67 -17.79 9.89
C ALA A 27 24.47 -16.96 11.16
N PHE A 28 24.83 -17.52 12.30
CA PHE A 28 25.37 -16.75 13.42
C PHE A 28 26.75 -17.27 13.79
N ARG A 29 27.72 -16.36 13.78
CA ARG A 29 29.12 -16.60 14.16
C ARG A 29 29.22 -17.02 15.64
N GLY A 30 30.18 -17.89 15.94
CA GLY A 30 30.46 -18.67 17.08
C GLY A 30 30.35 -18.06 18.49
N PRO A 31 30.40 -18.92 19.53
CA PRO A 31 30.14 -18.57 20.92
C PRO A 31 31.21 -17.63 21.47
N ARG A 32 30.80 -16.54 22.10
CA ARG A 32 31.64 -15.74 22.98
C ARG A 32 31.82 -16.49 24.31
N HIS A 33 33.04 -16.46 24.83
CA HIS A 33 33.49 -17.12 26.04
C HIS A 33 32.46 -17.13 27.18
N GLY A 34 32.09 -18.32 27.70
CA GLY A 34 31.42 -18.51 28.98
C GLY A 34 30.25 -19.49 29.05
N GLU A 35 29.69 -19.98 27.93
CA GLU A 35 28.61 -20.96 27.97
C GLU A 35 29.15 -22.40 27.89
N ARG A 36 28.83 -23.23 28.92
CA ARG A 36 29.08 -24.68 28.86
C ARG A 36 28.33 -25.27 27.66
N ALA A 37 29.02 -26.00 26.81
CA ALA A 37 28.41 -26.81 25.78
C ALA A 37 27.39 -27.78 26.40
N LEU A 38 26.19 -27.86 25.84
CA LEU A 38 25.12 -28.78 26.27
C LEU A 38 25.62 -30.22 26.10
N ASP A 39 25.64 -30.99 27.18
CA ASP A 39 26.02 -32.40 27.19
C ASP A 39 24.83 -33.27 26.67
N HIS A 40 25.10 -34.52 26.30
CA HIS A 40 24.08 -35.48 25.87
C HIS A 40 22.94 -35.67 26.88
N SER A 41 23.22 -35.56 28.18
CA SER A 41 22.25 -35.61 29.27
C SER A 41 21.29 -34.38 29.23
N ASP A 42 21.80 -33.19 28.95
CA ASP A 42 21.04 -31.94 28.86
C ASP A 42 20.06 -31.99 27.67
N ALA A 43 20.51 -32.52 26.53
CA ALA A 43 19.66 -32.67 25.33
C ALA A 43 18.46 -33.61 25.57
N TRP A 44 18.63 -34.66 26.37
CA TRP A 44 17.56 -35.56 26.78
C TRP A 44 16.57 -34.86 27.73
N VAL A 45 17.06 -34.14 28.75
CA VAL A 45 16.25 -33.36 29.70
C VAL A 45 15.39 -32.33 28.94
N ILE A 46 16.00 -31.58 28.02
CA ILE A 46 15.30 -30.61 27.18
C ILE A 46 14.14 -31.28 26.43
N LYS A 47 14.37 -32.45 25.81
CA LYS A 47 13.34 -33.19 25.07
C LYS A 47 12.20 -33.66 25.97
N VAL A 48 12.49 -34.16 27.15
CA VAL A 48 11.51 -34.63 28.13
C VAL A 48 10.67 -33.44 28.63
N VAL A 49 11.28 -32.34 29.03
CA VAL A 49 10.59 -31.15 29.54
C VAL A 49 9.69 -30.53 28.45
N CYS A 50 10.20 -30.41 27.20
CA CYS A 50 9.36 -29.98 26.07
C CYS A 50 8.10 -30.83 25.88
N THR A 51 8.28 -32.17 25.91
CA THR A 51 7.15 -33.11 25.73
C THR A 51 6.12 -32.96 26.84
N LEU A 52 6.56 -32.77 28.06
CA LEU A 52 5.70 -32.58 29.23
C LEU A 52 4.97 -31.22 29.16
N CYS A 53 5.65 -30.13 28.79
CA CYS A 53 5.04 -28.82 28.62
C CYS A 53 3.94 -28.82 27.54
N VAL A 54 4.11 -29.59 26.48
CA VAL A 54 3.12 -29.70 25.40
C VAL A 54 1.92 -30.57 25.78
N ARG A 55 2.13 -31.61 26.59
CA ARG A 55 1.09 -32.60 26.92
C ARG A 55 0.39 -32.38 28.25
N SER A 56 0.93 -31.55 29.12
CA SER A 56 0.39 -31.29 30.44
C SER A 56 -0.65 -30.16 30.41
N SER A 57 -1.74 -30.33 31.14
CA SER A 57 -2.75 -29.29 31.36
C SER A 57 -2.23 -28.14 32.25
N SER A 58 -1.18 -28.36 33.02
CA SER A 58 -0.55 -27.37 33.90
C SER A 58 0.98 -27.47 33.85
N ILE A 59 1.63 -26.40 33.42
CA ILE A 59 3.11 -26.27 33.42
C ILE A 59 3.65 -26.32 34.84
N ASP A 60 2.94 -25.72 35.80
CA ASP A 60 3.33 -25.67 37.21
C ASP A 60 3.55 -27.04 37.83
N SER A 61 2.67 -27.99 37.55
CA SER A 61 2.77 -29.37 38.05
C SER A 61 3.96 -30.11 37.50
N CYS A 62 4.33 -29.82 36.26
CA CYS A 62 5.52 -30.45 35.63
C CYS A 62 6.82 -29.88 36.17
N LEU A 63 6.87 -28.57 36.37
CA LEU A 63 8.12 -27.89 36.78
C LEU A 63 8.54 -28.19 38.20
N HIS A 64 7.60 -28.52 39.10
CA HIS A 64 7.94 -28.93 40.48
C HIS A 64 8.88 -30.13 40.49
N TYR A 65 8.74 -31.10 39.59
CA TYR A 65 9.63 -32.26 39.50
C TYR A 65 11.00 -31.96 38.90
N PHE A 66 11.13 -30.88 38.12
CA PHE A 66 12.36 -30.53 37.42
C PHE A 66 13.04 -29.29 37.98
N SER A 67 12.54 -28.71 39.07
CA SER A 67 13.08 -27.49 39.67
C SER A 67 14.60 -27.57 40.00
N LYS A 68 15.07 -28.75 40.39
CA LYS A 68 16.51 -28.98 40.71
C LYS A 68 17.39 -29.20 39.47
N VAL A 69 16.81 -29.46 38.30
CA VAL A 69 17.53 -29.80 37.07
C VAL A 69 17.50 -28.63 36.09
N LEU A 70 16.46 -27.77 36.17
CA LEU A 70 16.34 -26.62 35.33
C LEU A 70 17.37 -25.54 35.71
N ASN A 71 18.19 -25.20 34.74
CA ASN A 71 19.15 -24.11 34.81
C ASN A 71 18.94 -23.21 33.57
N PRO A 72 19.53 -22.00 33.51
CA PRO A 72 19.31 -21.09 32.37
C PRO A 72 19.62 -21.68 31.00
N PRO A 73 20.72 -22.44 30.74
CA PRO A 73 21.00 -23.09 29.47
C PRO A 73 19.95 -24.14 29.07
N ILE A 74 19.53 -25.00 29.99
CA ILE A 74 18.48 -26.01 29.72
C ILE A 74 17.15 -25.33 29.43
N THR A 75 16.78 -24.32 30.22
CA THR A 75 15.53 -23.56 30.00
C THR A 75 15.52 -22.87 28.64
N TYR A 76 16.65 -22.28 28.24
CA TYR A 76 16.78 -21.74 26.87
C TYR A 76 16.60 -22.81 25.79
N GLY A 77 17.20 -23.97 25.97
CA GLY A 77 17.07 -25.11 25.06
C GLY A 77 15.61 -25.61 24.93
N VAL A 78 14.85 -25.59 26.04
CA VAL A 78 13.42 -25.94 26.06
C VAL A 78 12.60 -24.88 25.33
N ILE A 79 12.78 -23.60 25.67
CA ILE A 79 12.08 -22.46 25.05
C ILE A 79 12.34 -22.45 23.53
N LYS A 80 13.57 -22.66 23.09
CA LYS A 80 13.93 -22.71 21.67
C LYS A 80 13.25 -23.86 20.91
N ARG A 81 12.95 -24.97 21.58
CA ARG A 81 12.29 -26.14 20.97
C ARG A 81 10.76 -26.12 21.03
N LEU A 82 10.17 -25.27 21.85
CA LEU A 82 8.73 -25.10 21.89
C LEU A 82 8.26 -24.35 20.63
N ASN A 83 7.37 -24.98 19.88
CA ASN A 83 6.80 -24.38 18.64
C ASN A 83 5.74 -23.31 18.93
N ASP A 84 5.20 -23.27 20.16
CA ASP A 84 4.20 -22.29 20.58
C ASP A 84 4.85 -21.19 21.44
N PRO A 85 4.96 -19.96 20.92
CA PRO A 85 5.52 -18.84 21.68
C PRO A 85 4.74 -18.47 22.94
N LYS A 86 3.42 -18.73 23.01
CA LYS A 86 2.63 -18.50 24.23
C LYS A 86 3.01 -19.47 25.33
N LEU A 87 3.22 -20.73 24.95
CA LEU A 87 3.66 -21.77 25.88
C LEU A 87 5.11 -21.51 26.36
N ALA A 88 5.97 -21.05 25.45
CA ALA A 88 7.33 -20.64 25.75
C ALA A 88 7.37 -19.46 26.74
N LEU A 89 6.52 -18.46 26.53
CA LEU A 89 6.36 -17.33 27.46
C LEU A 89 5.91 -17.78 28.84
N LYS A 90 4.88 -18.64 28.94
CA LYS A 90 4.37 -19.14 30.20
C LYS A 90 5.42 -19.97 30.96
N LEU A 91 6.21 -20.77 30.25
CA LEU A 91 7.35 -21.49 30.86
C LEU A 91 8.39 -20.51 31.40
N PHE A 92 8.72 -19.47 30.62
CA PHE A 92 9.66 -18.44 31.04
C PHE A 92 9.17 -17.69 32.30
N GLU A 93 7.91 -17.28 32.36
CA GLU A 93 7.32 -16.61 33.52
C GLU A 93 7.43 -17.48 34.79
N VAL A 94 7.08 -18.76 34.69
CA VAL A 94 7.12 -19.66 35.83
C VAL A 94 8.56 -19.91 36.30
N THR A 95 9.51 -20.11 35.39
CA THR A 95 10.90 -20.30 35.72
C THR A 95 11.56 -19.05 36.32
N ARG A 96 11.17 -17.85 35.84
CA ARG A 96 11.63 -16.57 36.38
C ARG A 96 11.05 -16.29 37.76
N VAL A 97 9.73 -16.46 37.97
CA VAL A 97 9.05 -16.07 39.21
C VAL A 97 9.13 -17.13 40.30
N LYS A 98 8.90 -18.42 39.97
CA LYS A 98 8.85 -19.49 40.96
C LYS A 98 10.19 -20.16 41.24
N LEU A 99 11.08 -20.19 40.24
CA LEU A 99 12.41 -20.81 40.41
C LEU A 99 13.53 -19.75 40.53
N GLU A 100 13.18 -18.48 40.50
CA GLU A 100 14.10 -17.34 40.59
C GLU A 100 15.32 -17.48 39.64
N LEU A 101 15.10 -18.08 38.46
CA LEU A 101 16.20 -18.30 37.52
C LEU A 101 16.53 -16.99 36.80
N ASN A 102 17.82 -16.62 36.89
CA ASN A 102 18.35 -15.51 36.10
C ASN A 102 18.66 -16.00 34.68
N HIS A 103 17.78 -15.62 33.72
CA HIS A 103 17.88 -16.06 32.35
C HIS A 103 18.97 -15.33 31.57
N SER A 104 19.52 -15.99 30.54
CA SER A 104 20.53 -15.39 29.67
C SER A 104 19.88 -14.41 28.65
N MET A 105 20.68 -13.46 28.17
CA MET A 105 20.30 -12.52 27.13
C MET A 105 19.73 -13.22 25.87
N ASN A 106 20.28 -14.39 25.53
CA ASN A 106 19.83 -15.21 24.41
C ASN A 106 18.36 -15.66 24.56
N THR A 107 17.94 -15.97 25.81
CA THR A 107 16.55 -16.37 26.11
C THR A 107 15.57 -15.22 25.85
N TYR A 108 15.91 -14.01 26.33
CA TYR A 108 15.11 -12.80 26.11
C TYR A 108 15.01 -12.46 24.63
N ASN A 109 16.14 -12.45 23.92
CA ASN A 109 16.18 -12.15 22.49
C ASN A 109 15.34 -13.13 21.66
N PHE A 110 15.41 -14.42 21.99
CA PHE A 110 14.63 -15.45 21.30
C PHE A 110 13.13 -15.28 21.56
N LEU A 111 12.72 -15.06 22.82
CA LEU A 111 11.31 -14.86 23.18
C LEU A 111 10.73 -13.63 22.52
N VAL A 112 11.39 -12.47 22.60
CA VAL A 112 10.93 -11.23 21.95
C VAL A 112 10.74 -11.46 20.47
N LYS A 113 11.71 -12.09 19.79
CA LYS A 113 11.61 -12.39 18.36
C LYS A 113 10.43 -13.31 18.03
N SER A 114 10.27 -14.39 18.79
CA SER A 114 9.20 -15.38 18.58
C SER A 114 7.80 -14.80 18.83
N LEU A 115 7.66 -13.97 19.87
CA LEU A 115 6.40 -13.30 20.20
C LEU A 115 6.00 -12.27 19.13
N CYS A 116 6.97 -11.50 18.62
CA CYS A 116 6.73 -10.56 17.52
C CYS A 116 6.28 -11.29 16.24
N GLN A 117 6.89 -12.44 15.91
CA GLN A 117 6.53 -13.23 14.73
C GLN A 117 5.07 -13.73 14.74
N VAL A 118 4.51 -13.96 15.94
CA VAL A 118 3.11 -14.41 16.13
C VAL A 118 2.16 -13.23 16.39
N GLY A 119 2.66 -11.99 16.35
CA GLY A 119 1.83 -10.79 16.54
C GLY A 119 1.56 -10.42 18.01
N LEU A 120 2.22 -11.06 18.98
CA LEU A 120 2.04 -10.80 20.41
C LEU A 120 2.98 -9.69 20.91
N HIS A 121 2.85 -8.49 20.35
CA HIS A 121 3.77 -7.37 20.60
C HIS A 121 3.74 -6.84 22.04
N ASP A 122 2.57 -6.85 22.70
CA ASP A 122 2.45 -6.43 24.10
C ASP A 122 3.20 -7.37 25.04
N ALA A 123 3.11 -8.68 24.77
CA ALA A 123 3.90 -9.68 25.50
C ALA A 123 5.41 -9.55 25.20
N ALA A 124 5.77 -9.24 23.97
CA ALA A 124 7.18 -9.00 23.61
C ALA A 124 7.75 -7.77 24.34
N LYS A 125 6.95 -6.68 24.47
CA LYS A 125 7.32 -5.52 25.28
C LYS A 125 7.49 -5.90 26.76
N LEU A 126 6.57 -6.67 27.31
CA LEU A 126 6.66 -7.13 28.70
C LEU A 126 7.94 -7.94 28.96
N VAL A 127 8.31 -8.85 28.07
CA VAL A 127 9.56 -9.61 28.13
C VAL A 127 10.78 -8.68 28.05
N PHE A 128 10.71 -7.64 27.23
CA PHE A 128 11.75 -6.62 27.15
C PHE A 128 11.89 -5.81 28.45
N ASP A 129 10.77 -5.45 29.09
CA ASP A 129 10.78 -4.74 30.37
C ASP A 129 11.35 -5.64 31.49
N TRP A 130 11.02 -6.92 31.51
CA TRP A 130 11.61 -7.90 32.44
C TRP A 130 13.12 -8.05 32.24
N MET A 131 13.57 -8.12 31.00
CA MET A 131 15.00 -8.16 30.70
C MET A 131 15.75 -7.00 31.34
N ARG A 132 15.16 -5.81 31.30
CA ARG A 132 15.76 -4.60 31.93
C ARG A 132 15.73 -4.67 33.45
N SER A 133 14.61 -5.12 34.04
CA SER A 133 14.47 -5.27 35.49
C SER A 133 15.46 -6.30 36.06
N ASP A 134 15.83 -7.31 35.26
CA ASP A 134 16.78 -8.34 35.61
C ASP A 134 18.26 -7.91 35.37
N GLY A 135 18.49 -6.61 35.07
CA GLY A 135 19.83 -6.02 34.94
C GLY A 135 20.49 -6.23 33.57
N HIS A 136 19.79 -6.78 32.59
CA HIS A 136 20.33 -6.94 31.25
C HIS A 136 20.17 -5.67 30.43
N SER A 137 21.18 -5.31 29.65
CA SER A 137 21.16 -4.21 28.72
C SER A 137 20.78 -4.68 27.31
N PRO A 138 19.66 -4.23 26.75
CA PRO A 138 19.31 -4.56 25.36
C PRO A 138 20.38 -4.06 24.39
N ASP A 139 20.68 -4.86 23.37
CA ASP A 139 21.51 -4.39 22.27
C ASP A 139 20.68 -3.52 21.28
N GLY A 140 21.37 -2.69 20.49
CA GLY A 140 20.71 -1.82 19.53
C GLY A 140 19.95 -2.58 18.43
N PHE A 141 20.37 -3.82 18.13
CA PHE A 141 19.73 -4.66 17.13
C PHE A 141 18.36 -5.17 17.63
N MET A 142 18.30 -5.67 18.86
CA MET A 142 17.05 -6.15 19.46
C MET A 142 16.03 -5.02 19.63
N LEU A 143 16.49 -3.87 20.12
CA LEU A 143 15.65 -2.68 20.23
C LEU A 143 15.09 -2.28 18.86
N GLY A 144 15.95 -2.18 17.84
CA GLY A 144 15.55 -1.85 16.48
C GLY A 144 14.56 -2.86 15.89
N PHE A 145 14.76 -4.15 16.16
CA PHE A 145 13.84 -5.20 15.73
C PHE A 145 12.45 -5.05 16.38
N LEU A 146 12.40 -4.87 17.72
CA LEU A 146 11.15 -4.73 18.46
C LEU A 146 10.38 -3.47 18.03
N VAL A 147 11.06 -2.33 17.94
CA VAL A 147 10.50 -1.05 17.47
C VAL A 147 9.92 -1.22 16.05
N SER A 148 10.69 -1.81 15.13
CA SER A 148 10.26 -2.03 13.75
C SER A 148 9.05 -2.96 13.68
N SER A 149 9.04 -4.06 14.46
CA SER A 149 7.94 -5.03 14.48
C SER A 149 6.66 -4.43 15.04
N CYS A 150 6.73 -3.67 16.14
CA CYS A 150 5.60 -2.96 16.71
C CYS A 150 5.03 -1.90 15.74
N ALA A 151 5.91 -1.13 15.10
CA ALA A 151 5.52 -0.10 14.14
C ALA A 151 4.84 -0.68 12.89
N GLN A 152 5.31 -1.83 12.37
CA GLN A 152 4.69 -2.51 11.22
C GLN A 152 3.23 -2.91 11.46
N VAL A 153 2.85 -3.18 12.70
CA VAL A 153 1.47 -3.54 13.10
C VAL A 153 0.66 -2.31 13.54
N GLY A 154 1.24 -1.11 13.40
CA GLY A 154 0.56 0.14 13.77
C GLY A 154 0.60 0.47 15.26
N LYS A 155 1.37 -0.27 16.08
CA LYS A 155 1.56 0.02 17.52
C LYS A 155 2.63 1.09 17.74
N PHE A 156 2.44 2.27 17.17
CA PHE A 156 3.43 3.37 17.20
C PHE A 156 3.72 3.89 18.61
N SER A 157 2.71 3.89 19.50
CA SER A 157 2.88 4.31 20.92
C SER A 157 3.90 3.46 21.64
N ILE A 158 3.87 2.14 21.49
CA ILE A 158 4.85 1.22 22.08
C ILE A 158 6.25 1.46 21.50
N SER A 159 6.33 1.66 20.18
CA SER A 159 7.61 1.93 19.51
C SER A 159 8.26 3.23 20.00
N LYS A 160 7.47 4.29 20.19
CA LYS A 160 7.93 5.57 20.75
C LYS A 160 8.40 5.39 22.20
N GLU A 161 7.61 4.73 23.03
CA GLU A 161 7.95 4.46 24.43
C GLU A 161 9.28 3.68 24.57
N LEU A 162 9.49 2.65 23.75
CA LEU A 162 10.73 1.87 23.74
C LEU A 162 11.95 2.73 23.39
N LEU A 163 11.82 3.63 22.42
CA LEU A 163 12.90 4.53 22.02
C LEU A 163 13.19 5.59 23.09
N THR A 164 12.17 6.20 23.68
CA THR A 164 12.34 7.21 24.76
C THR A 164 12.92 6.58 26.03
N GLN A 165 12.52 5.37 26.37
CA GLN A 165 13.11 4.62 27.50
C GLN A 165 14.58 4.26 27.26
N ALA A 166 14.97 3.94 26.03
CA ALA A 166 16.37 3.66 25.68
C ALA A 166 17.27 4.91 25.83
N GLN A 167 16.74 6.09 25.52
CA GLN A 167 17.45 7.36 25.69
C GLN A 167 17.71 7.72 27.18
N GLY A 168 16.76 7.45 28.07
CA GLY A 168 16.89 7.73 29.50
C GLY A 168 18.05 6.99 30.19
N ILE A 169 18.67 6.03 29.51
CA ILE A 169 19.82 5.24 30.02
C ILE A 169 21.17 5.83 29.54
N GLY A 170 21.18 7.00 28.88
CA GLY A 170 22.40 7.66 28.41
C GLY A 170 23.10 6.95 27.23
N ARG A 171 22.42 6.05 26.53
CA ARG A 171 22.95 5.39 25.33
C ARG A 171 22.44 6.10 24.08
N SER A 172 23.32 6.32 23.11
CA SER A 172 22.91 6.80 21.79
C SER A 172 21.97 5.78 21.17
N VAL A 173 20.74 6.20 20.84
CA VAL A 173 19.78 5.36 20.12
C VAL A 173 20.29 5.19 18.70
N ASN A 174 20.34 3.96 18.22
CA ASN A 174 20.76 3.66 16.86
C ASN A 174 19.84 4.39 15.86
N PRO A 175 20.37 5.26 14.98
CA PRO A 175 19.57 5.97 13.96
C PRO A 175 18.67 5.04 13.13
N TYR A 176 19.10 3.83 12.85
CA TYR A 176 18.33 2.85 12.08
C TYR A 176 16.96 2.54 12.69
N ALA A 177 16.84 2.36 14.02
CA ALA A 177 15.56 2.08 14.68
C ALA A 177 14.62 3.28 14.61
N CYS A 178 15.15 4.49 14.80
CA CYS A 178 14.41 5.74 14.69
C CYS A 178 13.95 5.96 13.24
N ASN A 179 14.83 5.81 12.27
CA ASN A 179 14.52 5.95 10.85
C ASN A 179 13.43 4.98 10.41
N LYS A 180 13.45 3.74 10.93
CA LYS A 180 12.41 2.76 10.60
C LYS A 180 11.04 3.17 11.14
N LEU A 181 10.96 3.70 12.36
CA LEU A 181 9.72 4.22 12.93
C LEU A 181 9.23 5.45 12.15
N LEU A 182 10.12 6.40 11.88
CA LEU A 182 9.79 7.61 11.11
C LEU A 182 9.28 7.26 9.70
N ASP A 183 9.93 6.33 9.00
CA ASP A 183 9.51 5.86 7.67
C ASP A 183 8.12 5.22 7.69
N LEU A 184 7.82 4.42 8.71
CA LEU A 184 6.50 3.81 8.87
C LEU A 184 5.42 4.83 9.23
N LEU A 185 5.71 5.82 10.09
CA LEU A 185 4.79 6.93 10.36
C LEU A 185 4.49 7.73 9.10
N VAL A 186 5.52 8.06 8.31
CA VAL A 186 5.35 8.76 7.01
C VAL A 186 4.54 7.92 6.03
N LYS A 187 4.78 6.61 5.93
CA LYS A 187 4.02 5.71 5.05
C LYS A 187 2.56 5.55 5.46
N SER A 188 2.26 5.60 6.76
CA SER A 188 0.89 5.57 7.30
C SER A 188 0.20 6.93 7.28
N ASN A 189 0.78 7.93 6.61
CA ASN A 189 0.26 9.31 6.52
C ASN A 189 0.18 10.08 7.86
N GLN A 190 1.00 9.68 8.85
CA GLN A 190 1.11 10.33 10.16
C GLN A 190 2.37 11.21 10.23
N VAL A 191 2.52 12.12 9.27
CA VAL A 191 3.75 12.93 9.11
C VAL A 191 3.93 13.90 10.28
N ASP A 192 2.85 14.53 10.77
CA ASP A 192 2.92 15.43 11.93
C ASP A 192 3.44 14.73 13.18
N GLU A 193 3.02 13.48 13.40
CA GLU A 193 3.54 12.67 14.50
C GLU A 193 5.03 12.32 14.31
N ALA A 194 5.46 12.06 13.07
CA ALA A 194 6.87 11.82 12.78
C ALA A 194 7.72 13.06 13.07
N VAL A 195 7.25 14.26 12.69
CA VAL A 195 7.91 15.54 12.97
C VAL A 195 7.97 15.83 14.48
N CYS A 196 6.86 15.64 15.21
CA CYS A 196 6.83 15.81 16.66
C CYS A 196 7.82 14.84 17.33
N PHE A 197 7.83 13.59 16.95
CA PHE A 197 8.73 12.59 17.50
C PHE A 197 10.20 12.90 17.20
N PHE A 198 10.53 13.34 15.98
CA PHE A 198 11.88 13.80 15.65
C PHE A 198 12.32 14.97 16.55
N ARG A 199 11.45 15.97 16.76
CA ARG A 199 11.73 17.13 17.62
C ARG A 199 11.94 16.74 19.10
N GLU A 200 11.23 15.71 19.58
CA GLU A 200 11.46 15.15 20.92
C GLU A 200 12.82 14.45 21.01
N LEU A 201 13.15 13.62 20.01
CA LEU A 201 14.43 12.91 19.95
C LEU A 201 15.62 13.88 19.86
N SER A 202 15.50 14.95 19.09
CA SER A 202 16.58 15.93 18.87
C SER A 202 16.93 16.75 20.11
N LYS A 203 16.06 16.79 21.13
CA LYS A 203 16.35 17.42 22.43
C LYS A 203 17.27 16.56 23.32
N SER A 204 17.50 15.33 22.96
CA SER A 204 18.31 14.36 23.69
C SER A 204 19.58 13.99 22.88
N CYS A 205 20.35 13.02 23.32
CA CYS A 205 21.59 12.58 22.65
C CYS A 205 21.34 11.79 21.34
N PHE A 206 20.32 12.12 20.57
CA PHE A 206 20.07 11.52 19.26
C PHE A 206 20.87 12.27 18.18
N CYS A 207 21.65 11.54 17.41
CA CYS A 207 22.37 12.07 16.26
C CYS A 207 21.63 11.60 14.98
N PRO A 208 20.79 12.45 14.38
CA PRO A 208 20.16 12.12 13.11
C PRO A 208 21.21 11.98 12.01
N ASP A 209 20.89 11.20 11.00
CA ASP A 209 21.67 11.07 9.78
C ASP A 209 20.92 11.69 8.58
N THR A 210 21.57 11.74 7.41
CA THR A 210 20.97 12.23 6.17
C THR A 210 19.69 11.47 5.82
N CYS A 211 19.65 10.16 6.12
CA CYS A 211 18.45 9.33 5.88
C CYS A 211 17.26 9.79 6.75
N THR A 212 17.50 10.18 8.03
CA THR A 212 16.47 10.74 8.92
C THR A 212 15.77 11.95 8.29
N PHE A 213 16.58 12.90 7.81
CA PHE A 213 16.06 14.11 7.15
C PHE A 213 15.34 13.78 5.84
N ASN A 214 15.90 12.91 5.00
CA ASN A 214 15.27 12.50 3.75
C ASN A 214 13.90 11.84 3.96
N ILE A 215 13.70 11.08 5.05
CA ILE A 215 12.40 10.50 5.41
C ILE A 215 11.38 11.60 5.76
N LEU A 216 11.78 12.58 6.59
CA LEU A 216 10.89 13.66 7.02
C LEU A 216 10.55 14.61 5.86
N ILE A 217 11.55 15.04 5.09
CA ILE A 217 11.36 15.88 3.90
C ILE A 217 10.43 15.21 2.91
N ARG A 218 10.62 13.89 2.65
CA ARG A 218 9.73 13.12 1.79
C ARG A 218 8.29 13.09 2.31
N GLY A 219 8.11 12.94 3.63
CA GLY A 219 6.79 12.98 4.26
C GLY A 219 6.09 14.32 4.05
N LEU A 220 6.78 15.41 4.33
CA LEU A 220 6.27 16.78 4.17
C LEU A 220 5.96 17.10 2.71
N CYS A 221 6.87 16.75 1.78
CA CYS A 221 6.64 16.91 0.35
C CYS A 221 5.41 16.12 -0.15
N ARG A 222 5.14 14.95 0.42
CA ARG A 222 3.94 14.15 0.08
C ARG A 222 2.64 14.82 0.54
N LEU A 223 2.65 15.53 1.65
CA LEU A 223 1.51 16.34 2.12
C LEU A 223 1.34 17.68 1.38
N GLY A 224 2.29 18.05 0.50
CA GLY A 224 2.32 19.34 -0.16
C GLY A 224 2.95 20.45 0.69
N GLU A 225 3.47 20.13 1.87
CA GLU A 225 4.10 21.10 2.78
C GLU A 225 5.59 21.30 2.45
N VAL A 226 5.88 21.64 1.19
CA VAL A 226 7.26 21.71 0.68
C VAL A 226 8.09 22.76 1.42
N ASN A 227 7.51 23.87 1.84
CA ASN A 227 8.24 24.91 2.58
C ASN A 227 8.74 24.42 3.94
N LYS A 228 7.96 23.60 4.66
CA LYS A 228 8.46 22.92 5.86
C LYS A 228 9.57 21.91 5.51
N GLY A 229 9.48 21.26 4.35
CA GLY A 229 10.57 20.41 3.85
C GLY A 229 11.88 21.19 3.69
N PHE A 230 11.83 22.44 3.20
CA PHE A 230 12.99 23.32 3.11
C PHE A 230 13.53 23.75 4.46
N GLU A 231 12.68 23.95 5.48
CA GLU A 231 13.15 24.19 6.85
C GLU A 231 14.05 23.02 7.32
N PHE A 232 13.59 21.77 7.16
CA PHE A 232 14.40 20.59 7.49
C PHE A 232 15.66 20.46 6.66
N PHE A 233 15.62 20.82 5.38
CA PHE A 233 16.79 20.86 4.50
C PHE A 233 17.85 21.85 5.02
N ASN A 234 17.43 23.04 5.43
CA ASN A 234 18.32 24.06 5.99
C ASN A 234 18.87 23.64 7.37
N ASP A 235 18.07 22.92 8.16
CA ASP A 235 18.47 22.44 9.48
C ASP A 235 19.49 21.29 9.42
N MET A 236 19.62 20.57 8.30
CA MET A 236 20.58 19.44 8.15
C MET A 236 22.00 19.85 8.56
N GLY A 237 22.44 21.05 8.15
CA GLY A 237 23.77 21.58 8.49
C GLY A 237 23.98 21.78 9.98
N ASN A 238 22.96 22.16 10.74
CA ASN A 238 23.00 22.35 12.19
C ASN A 238 23.27 21.02 12.93
N PHE A 239 22.89 19.89 12.33
CA PHE A 239 23.13 18.53 12.85
C PHE A 239 24.36 17.87 12.25
N GLY A 240 25.17 18.57 11.47
CA GLY A 240 26.35 18.02 10.79
C GLY A 240 26.02 17.05 9.65
N CYS A 241 24.78 17.05 9.14
CA CYS A 241 24.36 16.26 8.01
C CYS A 241 24.51 17.05 6.72
N CYS A 242 25.11 16.44 5.69
CA CYS A 242 25.19 17.05 4.37
C CYS A 242 24.04 16.55 3.50
N PRO A 243 23.30 17.46 2.80
CA PRO A 243 22.35 17.05 1.78
C PRO A 243 23.02 16.23 0.69
N ASP A 244 22.36 15.17 0.24
CA ASP A 244 22.79 14.31 -0.87
C ASP A 244 21.84 14.45 -2.09
N VAL A 245 22.15 13.76 -3.18
CA VAL A 245 21.31 13.76 -4.39
C VAL A 245 19.88 13.33 -4.08
N VAL A 246 19.69 12.39 -3.14
CA VAL A 246 18.37 11.92 -2.71
C VAL A 246 17.58 13.04 -2.01
N THR A 247 18.26 13.89 -1.21
CA THR A 247 17.65 15.06 -0.56
C THR A 247 17.10 16.04 -1.59
N TYR A 248 17.93 16.39 -2.59
CA TYR A 248 17.52 17.28 -3.68
C TYR A 248 16.41 16.68 -4.52
N ASN A 249 16.51 15.42 -4.92
CA ASN A 249 15.48 14.72 -5.69
C ASN A 249 14.14 14.70 -4.95
N THR A 250 14.17 14.56 -3.63
CA THR A 250 12.96 14.57 -2.79
C THR A 250 12.28 15.94 -2.80
N LEU A 251 13.07 17.02 -2.67
CA LEU A 251 12.56 18.39 -2.72
C LEU A 251 12.05 18.76 -4.11
N ILE A 252 12.80 18.44 -5.16
CA ILE A 252 12.40 18.67 -6.57
C ILE A 252 11.08 17.96 -6.87
N SER A 253 10.97 16.68 -6.50
CA SER A 253 9.73 15.92 -6.67
C SER A 253 8.56 16.52 -5.88
N GLY A 254 8.82 17.06 -4.68
CA GLY A 254 7.84 17.80 -3.89
C GLY A 254 7.36 19.05 -4.60
N LEU A 255 8.26 19.89 -5.09
CA LEU A 255 7.97 21.13 -5.83
C LEU A 255 7.18 20.84 -7.12
N CYS A 256 7.59 19.84 -7.89
CA CYS A 256 6.87 19.43 -9.11
C CYS A 256 5.45 18.92 -8.81
N ARG A 257 5.23 18.36 -7.62
CA ARG A 257 3.92 17.90 -7.16
C ARG A 257 2.99 19.06 -6.78
N THR A 258 3.54 20.12 -6.20
CA THR A 258 2.81 21.34 -5.82
C THR A 258 2.72 22.37 -6.94
N ASN A 259 3.08 21.98 -8.17
CA ASN A 259 3.11 22.83 -9.37
C ASN A 259 4.13 23.98 -9.31
N GLU A 260 5.13 23.91 -8.44
CA GLU A 260 6.23 24.88 -8.31
C GLU A 260 7.46 24.43 -9.12
N VAL A 261 7.25 24.04 -10.38
CA VAL A 261 8.27 23.40 -11.23
C VAL A 261 9.48 24.29 -11.48
N ASP A 262 9.27 25.62 -11.62
CA ASP A 262 10.38 26.55 -11.87
C ASP A 262 11.36 26.60 -10.69
N ARG A 263 10.87 26.48 -9.44
CA ARG A 263 11.73 26.33 -8.26
C ARG A 263 12.48 24.98 -8.29
N GLY A 264 11.79 23.93 -8.73
CA GLY A 264 12.40 22.60 -8.91
C GLY A 264 13.53 22.62 -9.95
N HIS A 265 13.31 23.29 -11.07
CA HIS A 265 14.34 23.50 -12.09
C HIS A 265 15.50 24.37 -11.55
N GLY A 266 15.21 25.39 -10.74
CA GLY A 266 16.25 26.16 -10.05
C GLY A 266 17.14 25.29 -9.16
N LEU A 267 16.57 24.34 -8.41
CA LEU A 267 17.35 23.39 -7.61
C LEU A 267 18.20 22.43 -8.47
N LEU A 268 17.69 21.98 -9.64
CA LEU A 268 18.47 21.18 -10.56
C LEU A 268 19.71 21.95 -11.03
N LYS A 269 19.58 23.24 -11.41
CA LYS A 269 20.71 24.09 -11.78
C LYS A 269 21.68 24.34 -10.61
N GLU A 270 21.15 24.43 -9.39
CA GLU A 270 21.99 24.52 -8.20
C GLU A 270 22.87 23.29 -8.00
N ILE A 271 22.31 22.08 -8.20
CA ILE A 271 23.08 20.81 -8.13
C ILE A 271 24.19 20.82 -9.19
N GLN A 272 23.89 21.22 -10.41
CA GLN A 272 24.88 21.29 -11.51
C GLN A 272 26.04 22.23 -11.20
N SER A 273 25.77 23.31 -10.49
CA SER A 273 26.80 24.31 -10.12
C SER A 273 27.68 23.91 -8.95
N LYS A 274 27.25 22.93 -8.14
CA LYS A 274 27.97 22.47 -6.95
C LYS A 274 29.00 21.40 -7.30
N HIS A 275 30.26 21.65 -6.96
CA HIS A 275 31.33 20.68 -7.11
C HIS A 275 31.06 19.41 -6.28
N GLY A 276 31.08 18.25 -6.93
CA GLY A 276 30.91 16.94 -6.30
C GLY A 276 29.49 16.36 -6.38
N PHE A 277 28.54 17.06 -6.98
CA PHE A 277 27.19 16.53 -7.26
C PHE A 277 26.88 16.67 -8.75
N SER A 278 26.26 15.64 -9.32
CA SER A 278 25.66 15.70 -10.65
C SER A 278 24.21 15.26 -10.57
N PRO A 279 23.31 15.97 -11.27
CA PRO A 279 21.94 15.50 -11.41
C PRO A 279 21.91 14.10 -12.01
N ASP A 280 21.07 13.24 -11.48
CA ASP A 280 20.84 11.90 -12.00
C ASP A 280 19.56 11.84 -12.86
N VAL A 281 19.29 10.66 -13.42
CA VAL A 281 18.09 10.41 -14.23
C VAL A 281 16.81 10.76 -13.46
N VAL A 282 16.77 10.55 -12.14
CA VAL A 282 15.60 10.83 -11.30
C VAL A 282 15.38 12.33 -11.17
N THR A 283 16.46 13.12 -11.02
CA THR A 283 16.42 14.58 -10.96
C THR A 283 15.76 15.16 -12.22
N TYR A 284 16.33 14.83 -13.40
CA TYR A 284 15.81 15.32 -14.69
C TYR A 284 14.38 14.86 -14.93
N THR A 285 14.09 13.56 -14.76
CA THR A 285 12.75 12.99 -14.99
C THR A 285 11.69 13.63 -14.10
N SER A 286 12.04 13.99 -12.85
CA SER A 286 11.11 14.66 -11.92
C SER A 286 10.72 16.04 -12.43
N VAL A 287 11.65 16.85 -12.93
CA VAL A 287 11.38 18.18 -13.49
C VAL A 287 10.62 18.08 -14.81
N ILE A 288 11.05 17.19 -15.71
CA ILE A 288 10.34 16.89 -16.97
C ILE A 288 8.88 16.52 -16.68
N SER A 289 8.63 15.60 -15.72
CA SER A 289 7.28 15.23 -15.31
C SER A 289 6.47 16.41 -14.78
N GLY A 290 7.13 17.33 -14.09
CA GLY A 290 6.51 18.57 -13.62
C GLY A 290 6.07 19.47 -14.76
N TYR A 291 6.91 19.70 -15.75
CA TYR A 291 6.59 20.49 -16.96
C TYR A 291 5.47 19.84 -17.77
N CYS A 292 5.54 18.51 -18.01
CA CYS A 292 4.49 17.77 -18.71
C CYS A 292 3.11 17.92 -18.03
N LYS A 293 3.07 17.87 -16.68
CA LYS A 293 1.81 18.07 -15.93
C LYS A 293 1.22 19.45 -16.09
N LEU A 294 2.05 20.47 -16.28
CA LEU A 294 1.62 21.86 -16.52
C LEU A 294 1.33 22.13 -18.00
N GLY A 295 1.52 21.17 -18.89
CA GLY A 295 1.39 21.35 -20.33
C GLY A 295 2.51 22.16 -20.97
N ARG A 296 3.62 22.38 -20.25
CA ARG A 296 4.79 23.15 -20.71
C ARG A 296 5.75 22.20 -21.46
N MET A 297 5.31 21.76 -22.64
CA MET A 297 6.00 20.67 -23.36
C MET A 297 7.32 21.12 -23.99
N GLU A 298 7.44 22.38 -24.37
CA GLU A 298 8.69 22.95 -24.94
C GLU A 298 9.82 22.90 -23.89
N GLU A 299 9.54 23.32 -22.65
CA GLU A 299 10.51 23.26 -21.57
C GLU A 299 10.87 21.82 -21.17
N ALA A 300 9.89 20.90 -21.28
CA ALA A 300 10.15 19.49 -21.04
C ALA A 300 11.10 18.89 -22.08
N SER A 301 10.94 19.24 -23.36
CA SER A 301 11.83 18.80 -24.45
C SER A 301 13.22 19.42 -24.31
N ASN A 302 13.32 20.72 -24.07
CA ASN A 302 14.61 21.38 -23.85
C ASN A 302 15.41 20.74 -22.70
N LEU A 303 14.68 20.27 -21.66
CA LEU A 303 15.33 19.61 -20.54
C LEU A 303 15.74 18.16 -20.85
N LEU A 304 15.07 17.47 -21.79
CA LEU A 304 15.54 16.19 -22.33
C LEU A 304 16.86 16.39 -23.08
N ASP A 305 16.93 17.41 -23.95
CA ASP A 305 18.14 17.73 -24.70
C ASP A 305 19.32 18.06 -23.75
N GLU A 306 19.04 18.86 -22.70
CA GLU A 306 20.03 19.17 -21.66
C GLU A 306 20.51 17.91 -20.94
N MET A 307 19.60 16.98 -20.61
CA MET A 307 19.90 15.71 -19.97
C MET A 307 20.84 14.86 -20.83
N VAL A 308 20.58 14.80 -22.14
CA VAL A 308 21.42 14.07 -23.09
C VAL A 308 22.79 14.74 -23.24
N CYS A 309 22.85 16.08 -23.35
CA CYS A 309 24.08 16.86 -23.43
C CYS A 309 24.96 16.70 -22.17
N SER A 310 24.35 16.48 -21.00
CA SER A 310 25.07 16.23 -19.74
C SER A 310 25.47 14.76 -19.54
N GLU A 311 25.46 13.95 -20.61
CA GLU A 311 25.80 12.51 -20.60
C GLU A 311 24.89 11.66 -19.66
N THR A 312 23.79 12.22 -19.18
CA THR A 312 22.80 11.50 -18.37
C THR A 312 21.80 10.82 -19.31
N LYS A 313 21.90 9.50 -19.47
CA LYS A 313 21.04 8.76 -20.42
C LYS A 313 19.60 8.71 -19.93
N PRO A 314 18.62 9.18 -20.74
CA PRO A 314 17.20 8.98 -20.46
C PRO A 314 16.87 7.48 -20.33
N ASN A 315 15.96 7.16 -19.45
CA ASN A 315 15.47 5.80 -19.27
C ASN A 315 14.02 5.66 -19.76
N LEU A 316 13.49 4.44 -19.71
CA LEU A 316 12.12 4.12 -20.08
C LEU A 316 11.09 5.05 -19.42
N ILE A 317 11.29 5.41 -18.15
CA ILE A 317 10.37 6.29 -17.41
C ILE A 317 10.40 7.71 -17.97
N THR A 318 11.58 8.23 -18.32
CA THR A 318 11.74 9.56 -18.91
C THR A 318 10.98 9.67 -20.23
N TYR A 319 11.17 8.69 -21.14
CA TYR A 319 10.47 8.65 -22.42
C TYR A 319 8.96 8.48 -22.23
N ASN A 320 8.51 7.57 -21.36
CA ASN A 320 7.08 7.37 -21.09
C ASN A 320 6.39 8.63 -20.56
N VAL A 321 7.08 9.40 -19.71
CA VAL A 321 6.55 10.67 -19.17
C VAL A 321 6.38 11.72 -20.28
N LEU A 322 7.33 11.82 -21.21
CA LEU A 322 7.25 12.75 -22.34
C LEU A 322 6.15 12.33 -23.33
N ILE A 323 6.11 11.06 -23.71
CA ILE A 323 5.09 10.51 -24.61
C ILE A 323 3.68 10.74 -24.03
N ASP A 324 3.47 10.46 -22.73
CA ASP A 324 2.20 10.71 -22.03
C ASP A 324 1.88 12.22 -21.99
N GLY A 325 2.89 13.06 -21.77
CA GLY A 325 2.75 14.52 -21.75
C GLY A 325 2.29 15.08 -23.10
N PHE A 326 3.01 14.75 -24.18
CA PHE A 326 2.66 15.15 -25.55
C PHE A 326 1.29 14.60 -25.97
N GLY A 327 1.01 13.33 -25.66
CA GLY A 327 -0.31 12.72 -25.91
C GLY A 327 -1.44 13.45 -25.21
N LYS A 328 -1.27 13.91 -23.98
CA LYS A 328 -2.24 14.71 -23.24
C LYS A 328 -2.39 16.13 -23.76
N ALA A 329 -1.30 16.69 -24.30
CA ALA A 329 -1.33 17.99 -24.98
C ALA A 329 -1.98 17.92 -26.38
N GLY A 330 -2.19 16.70 -26.91
CA GLY A 330 -2.74 16.47 -28.25
C GLY A 330 -1.72 16.55 -29.37
N ASP A 331 -0.44 16.70 -29.04
CA ASP A 331 0.66 16.76 -30.00
C ASP A 331 1.21 15.34 -30.25
N MET A 332 0.53 14.61 -31.12
CA MET A 332 0.89 13.24 -31.44
C MET A 332 2.11 13.12 -32.37
N GLU A 333 2.44 14.21 -33.09
CA GLU A 333 3.64 14.25 -33.94
C GLU A 333 4.90 14.24 -33.07
N SER A 334 4.96 15.11 -32.07
CA SER A 334 6.05 15.12 -31.09
C SER A 334 6.10 13.84 -30.26
N ALA A 335 4.94 13.28 -29.85
CA ALA A 335 4.90 12.02 -29.12
C ALA A 335 5.50 10.86 -29.93
N ALA A 336 5.23 10.80 -31.24
CA ALA A 336 5.80 9.81 -32.14
C ALA A 336 7.32 10.05 -32.34
N ALA A 337 7.78 11.29 -32.46
CA ALA A 337 9.20 11.61 -32.56
C ALA A 337 9.98 11.18 -31.31
N ILE A 338 9.44 11.38 -30.11
CA ILE A 338 10.03 10.91 -28.85
C ILE A 338 10.06 9.37 -28.79
N TYR A 339 9.03 8.69 -29.31
CA TYR A 339 9.03 7.24 -29.43
C TYR A 339 10.13 6.73 -30.37
N ASP A 340 10.30 7.37 -31.52
CA ASP A 340 11.37 7.02 -32.46
C ASP A 340 12.77 7.26 -31.86
N GLU A 341 12.95 8.38 -31.15
CA GLU A 341 14.19 8.66 -30.43
C GLU A 341 14.49 7.59 -29.38
N MET A 342 13.49 7.18 -28.60
CA MET A 342 13.58 6.11 -27.61
C MET A 342 14.12 4.81 -28.25
N LEU A 343 13.61 4.44 -29.42
CA LEU A 343 14.08 3.27 -30.18
C LEU A 343 15.52 3.42 -30.66
N LEU A 344 15.88 4.60 -31.18
CA LEU A 344 17.23 4.91 -31.63
C LEU A 344 18.27 4.82 -30.51
N GLN A 345 17.88 5.21 -29.30
CA GLN A 345 18.71 5.09 -28.09
C GLN A 345 18.74 3.66 -27.51
N GLY A 346 18.09 2.70 -28.16
CA GLY A 346 18.04 1.30 -27.75
C GLY A 346 17.18 1.05 -26.51
N CYS A 347 16.31 1.98 -26.13
CA CYS A 347 15.37 1.81 -25.06
C CYS A 347 14.11 1.12 -25.59
N LEU A 348 13.85 -0.14 -25.16
CA LEU A 348 12.71 -0.92 -25.66
C LEU A 348 11.41 -0.43 -25.05
N PRO A 349 10.35 -0.22 -25.87
CA PRO A 349 9.02 0.15 -25.39
C PRO A 349 8.41 -0.94 -24.52
N ASP A 350 7.61 -0.55 -23.54
CA ASP A 350 6.84 -1.45 -22.69
C ASP A 350 5.31 -1.22 -22.85
N VAL A 351 4.54 -1.94 -22.05
CA VAL A 351 3.06 -1.80 -22.01
C VAL A 351 2.63 -0.36 -21.70
N VAL A 352 3.42 0.39 -20.91
CA VAL A 352 3.09 1.77 -20.55
C VAL A 352 3.32 2.69 -21.75
N THR A 353 4.43 2.51 -22.48
CA THR A 353 4.74 3.26 -23.70
C THR A 353 3.60 3.16 -24.72
N PHE A 354 3.21 1.91 -25.06
CA PHE A 354 2.11 1.69 -26.00
C PHE A 354 0.79 2.23 -25.48
N SER A 355 0.49 2.05 -24.18
CA SER A 355 -0.75 2.57 -23.61
C SER A 355 -0.83 4.09 -23.64
N SER A 356 0.29 4.80 -23.43
CA SER A 356 0.34 6.26 -23.50
C SER A 356 0.15 6.76 -24.94
N LEU A 357 0.79 6.11 -25.94
CA LEU A 357 0.56 6.43 -27.35
C LEU A 357 -0.89 6.17 -27.78
N ILE A 358 -1.44 5.01 -27.40
CA ILE A 358 -2.82 4.64 -27.68
C ILE A 358 -3.80 5.66 -27.04
N ASP A 359 -3.59 6.07 -25.77
CA ASP A 359 -4.42 7.09 -25.12
C ASP A 359 -4.33 8.42 -25.84
N GLY A 360 -3.14 8.85 -26.24
CA GLY A 360 -2.93 10.10 -26.98
C GLY A 360 -3.66 10.09 -28.32
N TYR A 361 -3.52 9.05 -29.15
CA TYR A 361 -4.24 8.92 -30.42
C TYR A 361 -5.76 8.85 -30.22
N CYS A 362 -6.21 8.13 -29.21
CA CYS A 362 -7.64 8.07 -28.89
C CYS A 362 -8.22 9.42 -28.44
N ARG A 363 -7.46 10.21 -27.68
CA ARG A 363 -7.87 11.56 -27.25
C ARG A 363 -7.92 12.56 -28.40
N SER A 364 -7.01 12.43 -29.36
CA SER A 364 -7.00 13.26 -30.57
C SER A 364 -8.00 12.81 -31.63
N GLY A 365 -8.87 11.82 -31.33
CA GLY A 365 -9.88 11.32 -32.28
C GLY A 365 -9.32 10.42 -33.37
N GLN A 366 -8.10 9.94 -33.24
CA GLN A 366 -7.43 9.07 -34.23
C GLN A 366 -7.47 7.59 -33.75
N VAL A 367 -8.66 7.08 -33.45
CA VAL A 367 -8.86 5.75 -32.84
C VAL A 367 -8.27 4.63 -33.70
N ASP A 368 -8.31 4.76 -35.04
CA ASP A 368 -7.74 3.75 -35.94
C ASP A 368 -6.21 3.65 -35.82
N GLN A 369 -5.51 4.74 -35.52
CA GLN A 369 -4.08 4.69 -35.21
C GLN A 369 -3.84 3.98 -33.86
N GLY A 370 -4.66 4.26 -32.86
CA GLY A 370 -4.65 3.54 -31.60
C GLY A 370 -4.83 2.03 -31.76
N LEU A 371 -5.76 1.61 -32.65
CA LEU A 371 -5.98 0.20 -32.97
C LEU A 371 -4.78 -0.44 -33.68
N LYS A 372 -4.10 0.29 -34.57
CA LYS A 372 -2.86 -0.21 -35.21
C LYS A 372 -1.77 -0.46 -34.16
N LEU A 373 -1.55 0.47 -33.24
CA LEU A 373 -0.59 0.31 -32.15
C LEU A 373 -0.96 -0.86 -31.21
N TRP A 374 -2.26 -1.08 -30.97
CA TRP A 374 -2.72 -2.25 -30.26
C TRP A 374 -2.31 -3.56 -30.93
N HIS A 375 -2.43 -3.65 -32.27
CA HIS A 375 -1.99 -4.83 -33.01
C HIS A 375 -0.46 -4.97 -32.98
N GLU A 376 0.27 -3.86 -33.10
CA GLU A 376 1.72 -3.84 -33.02
C GLU A 376 2.22 -4.33 -31.65
N MET A 377 1.62 -3.86 -30.56
CA MET A 377 1.88 -4.32 -29.20
C MET A 377 1.72 -5.86 -29.08
N GLY A 378 0.69 -6.42 -29.71
CA GLY A 378 0.48 -7.86 -29.78
C GLY A 378 1.59 -8.59 -30.56
N ASN A 379 2.05 -8.03 -31.69
CA ASN A 379 3.13 -8.57 -32.50
C ASN A 379 4.48 -8.57 -31.73
N GLN A 380 4.69 -7.61 -30.85
CA GLN A 380 5.87 -7.55 -29.96
C GLN A 380 5.73 -8.43 -28.70
N SER A 381 4.68 -9.28 -28.63
CA SER A 381 4.40 -10.16 -27.48
C SER A 381 4.18 -9.41 -26.15
N LEU A 382 3.85 -8.13 -26.22
CA LEU A 382 3.47 -7.34 -25.05
C LEU A 382 1.99 -7.60 -24.73
N CYS A 383 1.72 -8.02 -23.49
CA CYS A 383 0.35 -8.28 -23.03
C CYS A 383 -0.32 -6.96 -22.62
N PRO A 384 -1.38 -6.50 -23.32
CA PRO A 384 -2.14 -5.33 -22.90
C PRO A 384 -2.72 -5.52 -21.49
N ASN A 385 -2.72 -4.46 -20.70
CA ASN A 385 -3.30 -4.45 -19.36
C ASN A 385 -4.75 -3.93 -19.36
N GLU A 386 -5.36 -3.94 -18.19
CA GLU A 386 -6.74 -3.46 -17.97
C GLU A 386 -6.95 -2.03 -18.48
N TYR A 387 -5.96 -1.16 -18.31
CA TYR A 387 -6.03 0.25 -18.73
C TYR A 387 -6.00 0.41 -20.25
N THR A 388 -5.15 -0.36 -20.96
CA THR A 388 -5.07 -0.33 -22.42
C THR A 388 -6.40 -0.72 -23.05
N PHE A 389 -7.07 -1.77 -22.51
CA PHE A 389 -8.43 -2.14 -22.94
C PHE A 389 -9.45 -1.03 -22.68
N ALA A 390 -9.43 -0.44 -21.48
CA ALA A 390 -10.38 0.61 -21.12
C ALA A 390 -10.24 1.85 -21.99
N ILE A 391 -9.01 2.24 -22.36
CA ILE A 391 -8.75 3.37 -23.28
C ILE A 391 -9.43 3.13 -24.63
N LEU A 392 -9.18 1.98 -25.26
CA LEU A 392 -9.75 1.67 -26.58
C LEU A 392 -11.27 1.52 -26.52
N ILE A 393 -11.81 0.81 -25.54
CA ILE A 393 -13.26 0.67 -25.34
C ILE A 393 -13.91 2.04 -25.19
N ASN A 394 -13.36 2.91 -24.36
CA ASN A 394 -13.90 4.25 -24.14
C ASN A 394 -13.83 5.11 -25.42
N ALA A 395 -12.73 5.03 -26.15
CA ALA A 395 -12.56 5.75 -27.41
C ALA A 395 -13.56 5.28 -28.48
N LEU A 396 -13.71 3.97 -28.68
CA LEU A 396 -14.69 3.39 -29.60
C LEU A 396 -16.12 3.79 -29.23
N CYS A 397 -16.46 3.80 -27.93
CA CYS A 397 -17.78 4.25 -27.48
C CYS A 397 -18.02 5.74 -27.79
N LYS A 398 -17.00 6.60 -27.63
CA LYS A 398 -17.11 8.03 -27.98
C LYS A 398 -17.34 8.26 -29.48
N GLU A 399 -16.74 7.42 -30.33
CA GLU A 399 -16.97 7.44 -31.78
C GLU A 399 -18.25 6.70 -32.22
N ASN A 400 -19.08 6.24 -31.26
CA ASN A 400 -20.28 5.45 -31.50
C ASN A 400 -20.02 4.10 -32.21
N ARG A 401 -18.81 3.57 -32.16
CA ARG A 401 -18.40 2.24 -32.67
C ARG A 401 -18.68 1.15 -31.64
N LEU A 402 -19.97 1.06 -31.22
CA LEU A 402 -20.38 0.27 -30.06
C LEU A 402 -20.20 -1.24 -30.25
N HIS A 403 -20.34 -1.75 -31.48
CA HIS A 403 -20.13 -3.17 -31.78
C HIS A 403 -18.68 -3.57 -31.62
N GLU A 404 -17.74 -2.77 -32.09
CA GLU A 404 -16.31 -3.00 -31.91
C GLU A 404 -15.92 -2.91 -30.42
N ALA A 405 -16.44 -1.93 -29.68
CA ALA A 405 -16.25 -1.83 -28.24
C ALA A 405 -16.72 -3.10 -27.50
N ARG A 406 -17.85 -3.69 -27.94
CA ARG A 406 -18.35 -4.95 -27.39
C ARG A 406 -17.44 -6.14 -27.73
N GLU A 407 -16.86 -6.19 -28.92
CA GLU A 407 -15.88 -7.21 -29.29
C GLU A 407 -14.64 -7.14 -28.38
N PHE A 408 -14.13 -5.94 -28.07
CA PHE A 408 -13.06 -5.76 -27.10
C PHE A 408 -13.42 -6.29 -25.71
N LEU A 409 -14.65 -6.06 -25.22
CA LEU A 409 -15.11 -6.65 -23.96
C LEU A 409 -15.10 -8.20 -23.98
N SER A 410 -15.43 -8.79 -25.13
CA SER A 410 -15.42 -10.26 -25.27
C SER A 410 -14.00 -10.84 -25.20
N GLN A 411 -12.99 -10.09 -25.68
CA GLN A 411 -11.60 -10.51 -25.69
C GLN A 411 -10.98 -10.58 -24.27
N LEU A 412 -11.52 -9.88 -23.29
CA LEU A 412 -11.04 -9.90 -21.90
C LEU A 412 -10.97 -11.33 -21.34
N LYS A 413 -11.95 -12.18 -21.67
CA LYS A 413 -12.02 -13.58 -21.22
C LYS A 413 -10.82 -14.40 -21.69
N TRP A 414 -10.39 -14.21 -22.93
CA TRP A 414 -9.32 -15.00 -23.55
C TRP A 414 -7.92 -14.57 -23.11
N ARG A 415 -7.80 -13.37 -22.52
CA ARG A 415 -6.52 -12.80 -22.08
C ARG A 415 -6.31 -12.85 -20.57
N ASN A 416 -7.17 -13.56 -19.81
CA ASN A 416 -7.12 -13.65 -18.34
C ASN A 416 -7.10 -12.29 -17.62
N ILE A 417 -7.74 -11.28 -18.23
CA ILE A 417 -7.88 -9.96 -17.61
C ILE A 417 -9.11 -10.00 -16.72
N ASN A 418 -8.95 -9.58 -15.46
CA ASN A 418 -10.05 -9.52 -14.51
C ASN A 418 -11.00 -8.37 -14.90
N PRO A 419 -12.26 -8.65 -15.26
CA PRO A 419 -13.17 -7.61 -15.72
C PRO A 419 -13.54 -6.65 -14.59
N GLN A 420 -13.44 -5.35 -14.87
CA GLN A 420 -13.75 -4.27 -13.94
C GLN A 420 -14.93 -3.43 -14.42
N PRO A 421 -15.76 -2.83 -13.53
CA PRO A 421 -16.91 -2.04 -13.93
C PRO A 421 -16.59 -0.89 -14.89
N PHE A 422 -15.43 -0.24 -14.73
CA PHE A 422 -15.02 0.89 -15.56
C PHE A 422 -14.79 0.52 -17.04
N MET A 423 -14.62 -0.77 -17.37
CA MET A 423 -14.53 -1.25 -18.75
C MET A 423 -15.91 -1.44 -19.38
N TYR A 424 -16.90 -1.85 -18.60
CA TYR A 424 -18.26 -2.13 -19.05
C TYR A 424 -19.11 -0.86 -19.16
N ASN A 425 -18.96 0.05 -18.19
CA ASN A 425 -19.81 1.24 -18.07
C ASN A 425 -19.84 2.11 -19.34
N PRO A 426 -18.72 2.37 -20.07
CA PRO A 426 -18.77 3.13 -21.33
C PRO A 426 -19.62 2.45 -22.41
N VAL A 427 -19.56 1.12 -22.50
CA VAL A 427 -20.33 0.37 -23.52
C VAL A 427 -21.80 0.35 -23.17
N ILE A 428 -22.14 0.11 -21.89
CA ILE A 428 -23.52 0.16 -21.38
C ILE A 428 -24.11 1.57 -21.63
N ASP A 429 -23.36 2.63 -21.32
CA ASP A 429 -23.78 4.02 -21.53
C ASP A 429 -23.99 4.34 -23.01
N GLY A 430 -23.05 3.89 -23.86
CA GLY A 430 -23.15 4.04 -25.31
C GLY A 430 -24.42 3.41 -25.86
N PHE A 431 -24.72 2.16 -25.50
CA PHE A 431 -25.95 1.50 -25.96
C PHE A 431 -27.22 2.15 -25.38
N CYS A 432 -27.18 2.61 -24.12
CA CYS A 432 -28.30 3.38 -23.54
C CYS A 432 -28.55 4.69 -24.30
N LYS A 433 -27.50 5.43 -24.63
CA LYS A 433 -27.59 6.68 -25.42
C LYS A 433 -28.04 6.44 -26.84
N ALA A 434 -27.63 5.35 -27.48
CA ALA A 434 -28.12 4.91 -28.78
C ALA A 434 -29.57 4.40 -28.72
N GLY A 435 -30.18 4.35 -27.54
CA GLY A 435 -31.55 3.90 -27.34
C GLY A 435 -31.70 2.37 -27.35
N ASN A 436 -30.63 1.61 -27.37
CA ASN A 436 -30.65 0.14 -27.35
C ASN A 436 -30.42 -0.39 -25.92
N VAL A 437 -31.43 -0.15 -25.06
CA VAL A 437 -31.34 -0.52 -23.62
C VAL A 437 -31.37 -2.03 -23.42
N ASP A 438 -31.95 -2.79 -24.36
CA ASP A 438 -31.97 -4.24 -24.27
C ASP A 438 -30.57 -4.83 -24.40
N GLU A 439 -29.75 -4.29 -25.30
CA GLU A 439 -28.36 -4.67 -25.46
C GLU A 439 -27.52 -4.29 -24.21
N ALA A 440 -27.78 -3.10 -23.64
CA ALA A 440 -27.17 -2.69 -22.39
C ALA A 440 -27.48 -3.68 -21.24
N ASN A 441 -28.71 -4.19 -21.15
CA ASN A 441 -29.09 -5.20 -20.16
C ASN A 441 -28.36 -6.53 -20.38
N LEU A 442 -28.16 -6.97 -21.65
CA LEU A 442 -27.39 -8.16 -21.97
C LEU A 442 -25.94 -8.03 -21.52
N ILE A 443 -25.32 -6.87 -21.74
CA ILE A 443 -23.94 -6.59 -21.30
C ILE A 443 -23.85 -6.64 -19.77
N VAL A 444 -24.85 -6.12 -19.04
CA VAL A 444 -24.87 -6.21 -17.57
C VAL A 444 -25.09 -7.65 -17.08
N ALA A 445 -25.85 -8.47 -17.82
CA ALA A 445 -25.98 -9.89 -17.51
C ALA A 445 -24.63 -10.61 -17.69
N GLU A 446 -23.94 -10.36 -18.81
CA GLU A 446 -22.60 -10.89 -19.08
C GLU A 446 -21.57 -10.46 -18.01
N MET A 447 -21.61 -9.16 -17.61
CA MET A 447 -20.77 -8.64 -16.52
C MET A 447 -20.94 -9.44 -15.23
N LYS A 448 -22.18 -9.80 -14.87
CA LYS A 448 -22.48 -10.59 -13.66
C LYS A 448 -22.01 -12.05 -13.79
N GLU A 449 -22.19 -12.66 -14.96
CA GLU A 449 -21.71 -14.01 -15.24
C GLU A 449 -20.19 -14.13 -15.07
N LYS A 450 -19.47 -13.05 -15.42
CA LYS A 450 -18.01 -12.93 -15.21
C LYS A 450 -17.62 -12.49 -13.79
N GLN A 451 -18.53 -12.56 -12.82
CA GLN A 451 -18.33 -12.16 -11.42
C GLN A 451 -17.93 -10.69 -11.21
N CYS A 452 -18.07 -9.85 -12.22
CA CYS A 452 -17.90 -8.41 -12.13
C CYS A 452 -19.21 -7.80 -11.59
N LYS A 453 -19.17 -7.28 -10.36
CA LYS A 453 -20.38 -6.71 -9.72
C LYS A 453 -20.66 -5.33 -10.29
N PRO A 454 -21.92 -5.03 -10.73
CA PRO A 454 -22.32 -3.68 -11.07
C PRO A 454 -22.05 -2.70 -9.93
N ASP A 455 -21.44 -1.57 -10.25
CA ASP A 455 -21.18 -0.49 -9.33
C ASP A 455 -22.28 0.58 -9.37
N LYS A 456 -22.12 1.62 -8.56
CA LYS A 456 -23.05 2.74 -8.52
C LYS A 456 -23.26 3.37 -9.89
N LEU A 457 -22.20 3.54 -10.68
CA LEU A 457 -22.25 4.15 -12.01
C LEU A 457 -23.02 3.26 -12.99
N THR A 458 -22.80 1.93 -12.95
CA THR A 458 -23.56 0.96 -13.77
C THR A 458 -25.07 1.11 -13.54
N PHE A 459 -25.50 1.15 -12.27
CA PHE A 459 -26.92 1.31 -11.94
C PHE A 459 -27.46 2.66 -12.40
N THR A 460 -26.70 3.75 -12.21
CA THR A 460 -27.10 5.09 -12.65
C THR A 460 -27.33 5.16 -14.16
N ILE A 461 -26.40 4.61 -14.96
CA ILE A 461 -26.49 4.56 -16.42
C ILE A 461 -27.75 3.81 -16.86
N LEU A 462 -28.01 2.63 -16.28
CA LEU A 462 -29.19 1.84 -16.60
C LEU A 462 -30.49 2.56 -16.24
N ILE A 463 -30.58 3.16 -15.05
CA ILE A 463 -31.76 3.90 -14.62
C ILE A 463 -32.04 5.03 -15.60
N ILE A 464 -31.03 5.84 -15.97
CA ILE A 464 -31.16 6.93 -16.93
C ILE A 464 -31.57 6.39 -18.30
N GLY A 465 -30.94 5.33 -18.80
CA GLY A 465 -31.24 4.70 -20.08
C GLY A 465 -32.71 4.24 -20.17
N HIS A 466 -33.18 3.53 -19.15
CA HIS A 466 -34.57 3.10 -19.07
C HIS A 466 -35.54 4.28 -18.96
N CYS A 467 -35.19 5.34 -18.20
CA CYS A 467 -35.98 6.57 -18.12
C CYS A 467 -36.12 7.25 -19.47
N VAL A 468 -35.03 7.40 -20.24
CA VAL A 468 -35.04 8.02 -21.56
C VAL A 468 -35.92 7.23 -22.54
N LYS A 469 -35.93 5.90 -22.44
CA LYS A 469 -36.82 5.02 -23.26
C LYS A 469 -38.26 4.95 -22.76
N GLY A 470 -38.61 5.60 -21.66
CA GLY A 470 -39.97 5.54 -21.10
C GLY A 470 -40.29 4.20 -20.40
N ARG A 471 -39.29 3.34 -20.15
CA ARG A 471 -39.47 2.07 -19.44
C ARG A 471 -39.37 2.29 -17.94
N ILE A 472 -40.40 2.88 -17.36
CA ILE A 472 -40.38 3.40 -15.98
C ILE A 472 -40.37 2.27 -14.94
N ALA A 473 -41.15 1.21 -15.18
CA ALA A 473 -41.25 0.07 -14.28
C ALA A 473 -39.87 -0.61 -14.10
N GLU A 474 -39.13 -0.75 -15.20
CA GLU A 474 -37.77 -1.31 -15.18
C GLU A 474 -36.80 -0.37 -14.46
N ALA A 475 -36.91 0.95 -14.69
CA ALA A 475 -36.04 1.93 -13.98
C ALA A 475 -36.27 1.87 -12.47
N ILE A 476 -37.51 1.77 -12.00
CA ILE A 476 -37.83 1.58 -10.56
C ILE A 476 -37.28 0.25 -10.03
N SER A 477 -37.44 -0.84 -10.79
CA SER A 477 -36.91 -2.16 -10.41
C SER A 477 -35.38 -2.13 -10.25
N ILE A 478 -34.67 -1.49 -11.17
CA ILE A 478 -33.21 -1.33 -11.13
C ILE A 478 -32.80 -0.47 -9.93
N PHE A 479 -33.56 0.59 -9.63
CA PHE A 479 -33.32 1.43 -8.46
C PHE A 479 -33.45 0.65 -7.14
N HIS A 480 -34.51 -0.16 -6.98
CA HIS A 480 -34.65 -1.04 -5.82
C HIS A 480 -33.51 -2.07 -5.72
N LYS A 481 -33.07 -2.59 -6.86
CA LYS A 481 -31.91 -3.50 -6.91
C LYS A 481 -30.62 -2.82 -6.47
N MET A 482 -30.40 -1.56 -6.87
CA MET A 482 -29.26 -0.73 -6.42
C MET A 482 -29.25 -0.62 -4.89
N LEU A 483 -30.39 -0.29 -4.28
CA LEU A 483 -30.52 -0.21 -2.82
C LEU A 483 -30.28 -1.56 -2.13
N SER A 484 -30.83 -2.65 -2.64
CA SER A 484 -30.68 -3.99 -2.06
C SER A 484 -29.25 -4.53 -2.14
N THR A 485 -28.44 -4.05 -3.07
CA THR A 485 -27.02 -4.38 -3.19
C THR A 485 -26.12 -3.49 -2.33
N GLY A 486 -26.69 -2.56 -1.56
CA GLY A 486 -25.96 -1.63 -0.69
C GLY A 486 -25.33 -0.44 -1.44
N CYS A 487 -25.65 -0.26 -2.73
CA CYS A 487 -25.18 0.89 -3.49
C CYS A 487 -26.05 2.11 -3.17
N THR A 488 -25.46 3.15 -2.57
CA THR A 488 -26.18 4.41 -2.28
C THR A 488 -26.31 5.25 -3.55
N PRO A 489 -27.55 5.64 -3.96
CA PRO A 489 -27.76 6.50 -5.10
C PRO A 489 -27.23 7.92 -4.82
N ASP A 490 -26.77 8.59 -5.87
CA ASP A 490 -26.40 10.01 -5.80
C ASP A 490 -27.54 10.92 -6.24
N THR A 491 -27.30 12.22 -6.10
CA THR A 491 -28.27 13.24 -6.49
C THR A 491 -28.66 13.18 -7.98
N ILE A 492 -27.71 12.78 -8.86
CA ILE A 492 -27.94 12.63 -10.30
C ILE A 492 -28.94 11.50 -10.55
N THR A 493 -28.68 10.32 -9.97
CA THR A 493 -29.55 9.14 -10.09
C THR A 493 -30.96 9.45 -9.60
N VAL A 494 -31.07 10.04 -8.41
CA VAL A 494 -32.36 10.36 -7.78
C VAL A 494 -33.13 11.39 -8.61
N ASN A 495 -32.48 12.50 -8.99
CA ASN A 495 -33.15 13.56 -9.79
C ASN A 495 -33.59 13.08 -11.17
N SER A 496 -32.76 12.23 -11.82
CA SER A 496 -33.14 11.66 -13.13
C SER A 496 -34.38 10.77 -13.03
N LEU A 497 -34.43 9.91 -12.01
CA LEU A 497 -35.56 9.03 -11.78
C LEU A 497 -36.84 9.83 -11.40
N ILE A 498 -36.74 10.80 -10.50
CA ILE A 498 -37.86 11.67 -10.11
C ILE A 498 -38.39 12.46 -11.32
N SER A 499 -37.49 13.07 -12.11
CA SER A 499 -37.88 13.81 -13.29
C SER A 499 -38.64 12.93 -14.32
N CYS A 500 -38.17 11.69 -14.45
CA CYS A 500 -38.82 10.72 -15.34
C CYS A 500 -40.21 10.33 -14.83
N LEU A 501 -40.36 10.04 -13.52
CA LEU A 501 -41.65 9.70 -12.90
C LEU A 501 -42.67 10.82 -13.02
N VAL A 502 -42.23 12.05 -12.75
CA VAL A 502 -43.15 13.22 -12.86
C VAL A 502 -43.59 13.43 -14.30
N LYS A 503 -42.69 13.35 -15.29
CA LYS A 503 -43.03 13.44 -16.71
C LYS A 503 -44.00 12.35 -17.17
N ALA A 504 -43.95 11.19 -16.55
CA ALA A 504 -44.82 10.06 -16.82
C ALA A 504 -46.19 10.12 -16.08
N GLY A 505 -46.42 11.17 -15.31
CA GLY A 505 -47.67 11.32 -14.55
C GLY A 505 -47.73 10.47 -13.28
N MET A 506 -46.59 10.10 -12.71
CA MET A 506 -46.44 9.25 -11.51
C MET A 506 -45.84 10.03 -10.34
N PRO A 507 -46.43 11.16 -9.88
CA PRO A 507 -45.84 11.97 -8.81
C PRO A 507 -45.90 11.30 -7.43
N ASN A 508 -46.84 10.37 -7.23
CA ASN A 508 -46.96 9.64 -5.97
C ASN A 508 -45.78 8.70 -5.72
N GLU A 509 -45.36 7.97 -6.75
CA GLU A 509 -44.18 7.10 -6.72
C GLU A 509 -42.88 7.92 -6.53
N ALA A 510 -42.78 9.07 -7.18
CA ALA A 510 -41.68 10.00 -7.01
C ALA A 510 -41.54 10.46 -5.54
N ASN A 511 -42.68 10.85 -4.90
CA ASN A 511 -42.70 11.21 -3.48
C ASN A 511 -42.32 10.04 -2.58
N GLN A 512 -42.81 8.84 -2.89
CA GLN A 512 -42.51 7.64 -2.11
C GLN A 512 -41.01 7.29 -2.13
N ILE A 513 -40.33 7.46 -3.28
CA ILE A 513 -38.89 7.28 -3.42
C ILE A 513 -38.14 8.30 -2.54
N VAL A 514 -38.52 9.59 -2.59
CA VAL A 514 -37.88 10.62 -1.76
C VAL A 514 -38.01 10.31 -0.28
N LEU A 515 -39.21 9.97 0.18
CA LEU A 515 -39.48 9.60 1.59
C LEU A 515 -38.66 8.37 2.02
N THR A 516 -38.55 7.38 1.16
CA THR A 516 -37.76 6.16 1.44
C THR A 516 -36.28 6.47 1.58
N LEU A 517 -35.73 7.34 0.77
CA LEU A 517 -34.32 7.74 0.81
C LEU A 517 -33.99 8.60 2.04
N GLU A 518 -34.87 9.54 2.41
CA GLU A 518 -34.71 10.35 3.62
C GLU A 518 -34.74 9.49 4.89
N LYS A 519 -35.67 8.53 4.92
CA LYS A 519 -35.83 7.64 6.09
C LYS A 519 -34.68 6.64 6.26
N ASN A 520 -34.16 6.10 5.15
CA ASN A 520 -33.17 5.02 5.21
C ASN A 520 -31.70 5.51 5.14
N LEU A 521 -31.45 6.67 4.53
CA LEU A 521 -30.07 7.13 4.23
C LEU A 521 -29.74 8.50 4.84
N GLY A 522 -30.71 9.20 5.47
CA GLY A 522 -30.49 10.53 6.07
C GLY A 522 -30.04 11.59 5.06
N LEU A 523 -30.26 11.35 3.76
CA LEU A 523 -29.85 12.27 2.69
C LEU A 523 -30.81 13.46 2.66
N GLY A 524 -30.30 14.65 2.96
CA GLY A 524 -31.04 15.91 2.83
C GLY A 524 -31.29 16.25 1.36
N LEU A 525 -32.35 15.69 0.76
CA LEU A 525 -32.72 15.83 -0.65
C LEU A 525 -33.48 17.15 -0.91
N SER A 526 -32.98 18.28 -0.39
CA SER A 526 -33.61 19.60 -0.56
C SER A 526 -33.76 20.01 -2.06
N SER A 527 -32.81 19.61 -2.90
CA SER A 527 -32.88 19.88 -4.35
C SER A 527 -33.92 19.03 -5.04
N SER A 528 -34.06 17.75 -4.68
CA SER A 528 -35.06 16.83 -5.25
C SER A 528 -36.48 17.21 -4.85
N ARG A 529 -36.71 17.76 -3.65
CA ARG A 529 -38.00 18.34 -3.22
C ARG A 529 -38.32 19.60 -3.99
N LYS A 530 -37.35 20.47 -4.32
CA LYS A 530 -37.55 21.64 -5.17
C LYS A 530 -37.96 21.23 -6.59
N THR A 531 -37.33 20.20 -7.14
CA THR A 531 -37.69 19.65 -8.46
C THR A 531 -39.13 19.11 -8.47
N LEU A 532 -39.54 18.38 -7.44
CA LEU A 532 -40.92 17.91 -7.29
C LEU A 532 -41.93 19.08 -7.15
N ALA A 533 -41.60 20.07 -6.33
CA ALA A 533 -42.47 21.23 -6.12
C ALA A 533 -42.60 22.12 -7.41
N GLN A 534 -41.53 22.28 -8.15
CA GLN A 534 -41.52 23.04 -9.41
C GLN A 534 -42.29 22.34 -10.56
N MET A 535 -42.30 20.99 -10.57
CA MET A 535 -42.98 20.21 -11.62
C MET A 535 -44.41 19.80 -11.24
N ALA A 536 -44.80 19.94 -9.97
CA ALA A 536 -46.15 19.65 -9.49
C ALA A 536 -47.14 20.84 -9.62
N ILE A 537 -46.70 22.00 -10.14
CA ILE A 537 -47.62 23.12 -10.43
C ILE A 537 -48.36 22.76 -11.70
N PRO A 538 -49.71 22.58 -11.67
CA PRO A 538 -50.47 22.42 -12.92
C PRO A 538 -50.29 23.70 -13.72
N VAL A 539 -49.90 23.59 -14.97
CA VAL A 539 -50.06 24.66 -15.96
C VAL A 539 -51.58 24.84 -16.09
N ALA A 540 -52.12 25.80 -15.34
CA ALA A 540 -53.48 26.26 -15.57
C ALA A 540 -53.51 26.86 -16.98
N VAL A 541 -54.36 26.26 -17.83
CA VAL A 541 -54.67 26.68 -19.19
C VAL A 541 -55.23 28.08 -19.22
#